data_d9d5d84a927f74107175906932eeee1c
#
_entry.id   d9d5d84a927f74107175906932eeee1c
#
_cell.length_a   1.000
_cell.length_b   1.000
_cell.length_c   1.000
_cell.angle_alpha   90.00
_cell.angle_beta   90.00
_cell.angle_gamma   90.00
#
_symmetry.space_group_name_H-M   'P 1'
#
loop_
_entity.id
_entity.type
_entity.pdbx_description
1 polymer ?
#
loop_
_entity_poly.entity_id
_entity_poly.type
_entity_poly.pdbx_seq_one_letter_code
_entity_poly.pdbx_strand_id
1 'polypeptide(L)'
;MQKKIGYRVLVIGGGRWGQITCNNLSSLASISELNLISRTLNINNSILNNKNIKIKRNINLKELKKYHLIIICKNNTSKFKYFKKIKHLKSLIVIEKPLIIKDNLKKFLLYFKKGNFFVSLPWFFEKKIKKIFYNLIYVKKIDRINFFWFDKINKRHGIKKRFDKDTYYVEDIFSHIFSLLYEKFYKYNNTIFSSFDIKKKIENLEFTFDNVKIDLKCSNKVNKRCKIIVFFKGEKKISEIKINDKYFLIKDYKTKMRREIANDSNNLIKQYKYLLNQKKINEFKKACLQQILFQSQLNKLCQKFQQ
;
A
#
# COMPACT_ATOMS: atom_id res chain seq x y z
N MET A 1 18.21 33.40 9.98
CA MET A 1 17.45 32.47 9.11
C MET A 1 18.10 31.09 9.17
N GLN A 2 17.49 30.13 9.86
CA GLN A 2 17.98 28.73 9.81
C GLN A 2 17.79 28.21 8.39
N LYS A 3 18.86 27.80 7.73
CA LYS A 3 18.82 27.10 6.42
C LYS A 3 17.90 25.87 6.60
N LYS A 4 16.72 25.88 6.02
CA LYS A 4 15.86 24.70 5.91
C LYS A 4 16.65 23.61 5.21
N ILE A 5 17.14 22.62 5.93
CA ILE A 5 17.85 21.47 5.39
C ILE A 5 16.87 20.74 4.48
N GLY A 6 17.05 20.81 3.18
CA GLY A 6 16.21 20.12 2.22
C GLY A 6 16.53 18.62 2.19
N TYR A 7 15.50 17.79 2.09
CA TYR A 7 15.67 16.34 2.01
C TYR A 7 16.12 15.90 0.62
N ARG A 8 17.08 14.96 0.57
CA ARG A 8 17.47 14.25 -0.66
C ARG A 8 16.74 12.94 -0.75
N VAL A 9 16.01 12.70 -1.83
CA VAL A 9 15.17 11.53 -2.04
C VAL A 9 15.58 10.77 -3.29
N LEU A 10 15.61 9.45 -3.18
CA LEU A 10 15.91 8.55 -4.28
C LEU A 10 14.74 7.61 -4.51
N VAL A 11 14.26 7.54 -5.75
CA VAL A 11 13.27 6.55 -6.20
C VAL A 11 13.95 5.55 -7.12
N ILE A 12 13.88 4.26 -6.78
CA ILE A 12 14.49 3.18 -7.55
C ILE A 12 13.40 2.41 -8.30
N GLY A 13 13.32 2.59 -9.61
CA GLY A 13 12.37 1.93 -10.49
C GLY A 13 11.53 2.93 -11.28
N GLY A 14 11.80 3.08 -12.58
CA GLY A 14 11.11 3.99 -13.50
C GLY A 14 9.78 3.48 -14.05
N GLY A 15 9.23 2.38 -13.49
CA GLY A 15 7.90 1.91 -13.80
C GLY A 15 6.80 2.87 -13.28
N ARG A 16 5.54 2.51 -13.54
CA ARG A 16 4.38 3.34 -13.19
C ARG A 16 4.41 3.88 -11.76
N TRP A 17 4.65 3.02 -10.76
CA TRP A 17 4.66 3.45 -9.35
C TRP A 17 5.83 4.39 -9.03
N GLY A 18 7.02 4.17 -9.61
CA GLY A 18 8.13 5.10 -9.43
C GLY A 18 7.83 6.48 -10.01
N GLN A 19 7.19 6.54 -11.17
CA GLN A 19 6.79 7.82 -11.79
C GLN A 19 5.71 8.54 -10.97
N ILE A 20 4.66 7.82 -10.50
CA ILE A 20 3.65 8.39 -9.60
C ILE A 20 4.30 8.91 -8.32
N THR A 21 5.22 8.15 -7.74
CA THR A 21 5.96 8.54 -6.53
C THR A 21 6.77 9.81 -6.76
N CYS A 22 7.51 9.90 -7.87
CA CYS A 22 8.28 11.10 -8.22
C CYS A 22 7.38 12.33 -8.40
N ASN A 23 6.28 12.21 -9.12
CA ASN A 23 5.33 13.32 -9.30
C ASN A 23 4.77 13.83 -7.97
N ASN A 24 4.42 12.92 -7.07
CA ASN A 24 3.92 13.31 -5.74
C ASN A 24 5.01 13.98 -4.88
N LEU A 25 6.24 13.47 -4.94
CA LEU A 25 7.36 13.99 -4.16
C LEU A 25 7.86 15.34 -4.67
N SER A 26 7.84 15.57 -5.98
CA SER A 26 8.31 16.83 -6.60
C SER A 26 7.51 18.05 -6.18
N SER A 27 6.27 17.85 -5.67
CA SER A 27 5.42 18.93 -5.12
C SER A 27 5.77 19.29 -3.68
N LEU A 28 6.70 18.59 -3.02
CA LEU A 28 7.07 18.85 -1.62
C LEU A 28 8.21 19.85 -1.53
N ALA A 29 7.94 21.06 -1.03
CA ALA A 29 8.95 22.12 -0.85
C ALA A 29 10.10 21.72 0.10
N SER A 30 9.93 20.67 0.91
CA SER A 30 10.99 20.15 1.80
C SER A 30 12.03 19.28 1.08
N ILE A 31 11.82 18.92 -0.21
CA ILE A 31 12.73 18.11 -0.99
C ILE A 31 13.67 19.03 -1.79
N SER A 32 14.95 18.95 -1.51
CA SER A 32 15.98 19.72 -2.23
C SER A 32 16.56 18.96 -3.44
N GLU A 33 16.47 17.63 -3.42
CA GLU A 33 16.98 16.78 -4.50
C GLU A 33 16.10 15.54 -4.64
N LEU A 34 15.57 15.29 -5.85
CA LEU A 34 14.79 14.11 -6.19
C LEU A 34 15.39 13.41 -7.40
N ASN A 35 15.87 12.18 -7.19
CA ASN A 35 16.45 11.36 -8.23
C ASN A 35 15.59 10.13 -8.52
N LEU A 36 15.41 9.81 -9.79
CA LEU A 36 14.75 8.61 -10.29
C LEU A 36 15.76 7.69 -10.97
N ILE A 37 15.96 6.49 -10.46
CA ILE A 37 16.73 5.46 -11.17
C ILE A 37 15.82 4.67 -12.09
N SER A 38 16.01 4.84 -13.40
CA SER A 38 15.25 4.13 -14.43
C SER A 38 16.17 3.58 -15.51
N ARG A 39 15.95 2.31 -15.86
CA ARG A 39 16.54 1.68 -17.05
C ARG A 39 15.55 1.66 -18.22
N THR A 40 14.29 1.99 -17.98
CA THR A 40 13.24 1.99 -19.02
C THR A 40 13.23 3.35 -19.72
N LEU A 41 13.07 3.33 -21.04
CA LEU A 41 12.92 4.54 -21.87
C LEU A 41 11.49 5.12 -21.79
N ASN A 42 10.50 4.35 -21.33
CA ASN A 42 9.10 4.77 -21.26
C ASN A 42 8.85 5.62 -20.00
N ILE A 43 9.37 6.82 -19.97
CA ILE A 43 9.11 7.81 -18.93
C ILE A 43 8.14 8.84 -19.47
N ASN A 44 7.10 9.16 -18.68
CA ASN A 44 6.08 10.14 -19.08
C ASN A 44 6.67 11.54 -19.21
N ASN A 45 6.16 12.33 -20.14
CA ASN A 45 6.54 13.72 -20.34
C ASN A 45 6.42 14.55 -19.06
N SER A 46 5.44 14.26 -18.18
CA SER A 46 5.30 14.93 -16.89
C SER A 46 6.50 14.74 -15.95
N ILE A 47 7.25 13.65 -16.10
CA ILE A 47 8.50 13.41 -15.36
C ILE A 47 9.69 14.03 -16.10
N LEU A 48 9.75 13.86 -17.43
CA LEU A 48 10.84 14.38 -18.26
C LEU A 48 10.92 15.91 -18.17
N ASN A 49 9.77 16.57 -18.19
CA ASN A 49 9.67 18.04 -18.17
C ASN A 49 9.73 18.64 -16.75
N ASN A 50 9.80 17.80 -15.71
CA ASN A 50 9.86 18.28 -14.33
C ASN A 50 11.31 18.56 -13.91
N LYS A 51 11.68 19.84 -13.88
CA LYS A 51 13.05 20.30 -13.52
C LYS A 51 13.51 19.85 -12.13
N ASN A 52 12.58 19.50 -11.24
CA ASN A 52 12.87 19.02 -9.89
C ASN A 52 13.27 17.55 -9.84
N ILE A 53 13.13 16.80 -10.95
CA ILE A 53 13.39 15.36 -11.01
C ILE A 53 14.61 15.10 -11.90
N LYS A 54 15.67 14.54 -11.29
CA LYS A 54 16.85 14.10 -12.03
C LYS A 54 16.76 12.60 -12.33
N ILE A 55 16.83 12.24 -13.61
CA ILE A 55 16.76 10.84 -14.05
C ILE A 55 18.18 10.31 -14.23
N LYS A 56 18.47 9.17 -13.61
CA LYS A 56 19.74 8.47 -13.69
C LYS A 56 19.52 7.03 -14.14
N ARG A 57 20.43 6.46 -14.93
CA ARG A 57 20.39 5.04 -15.32
C ARG A 57 20.87 4.11 -14.21
N ASN A 58 21.89 4.52 -13.50
CA ASN A 58 22.53 3.76 -12.43
C ASN A 58 22.88 4.69 -11.26
N ILE A 59 23.16 4.08 -10.12
CA ILE A 59 23.69 4.76 -8.95
C ILE A 59 24.70 3.83 -8.26
N ASN A 60 25.78 4.40 -7.80
CA ASN A 60 26.78 3.66 -7.06
C ASN A 60 26.42 3.59 -5.56
N LEU A 61 26.90 2.56 -4.85
CA LEU A 61 26.60 2.35 -3.43
C LEU A 61 27.09 3.48 -2.52
N LYS A 62 28.19 4.16 -2.87
CA LYS A 62 28.70 5.30 -2.10
C LYS A 62 27.74 6.50 -2.16
N GLU A 63 27.11 6.72 -3.32
CA GLU A 63 26.11 7.79 -3.48
C GLU A 63 24.83 7.53 -2.68
N LEU A 64 24.45 6.27 -2.42
CA LEU A 64 23.25 5.94 -1.68
C LEU A 64 23.24 6.51 -0.25
N LYS A 65 24.42 6.65 0.37
CA LYS A 65 24.58 7.22 1.73
C LYS A 65 24.15 8.69 1.83
N LYS A 66 24.04 9.41 0.70
CA LYS A 66 23.68 10.83 0.66
C LYS A 66 22.17 11.07 0.79
N TYR A 67 21.34 10.04 0.57
CA TYR A 67 19.88 10.17 0.57
C TYR A 67 19.31 9.98 1.97
N HIS A 68 18.34 10.82 2.32
CA HIS A 68 17.57 10.73 3.54
C HIS A 68 16.44 9.70 3.43
N LEU A 69 15.85 9.59 2.23
CA LEU A 69 14.77 8.67 1.92
C LEU A 69 15.05 7.93 0.61
N ILE A 70 14.94 6.61 0.62
CA ILE A 70 15.08 5.73 -0.55
C ILE A 70 13.78 4.95 -0.71
N ILE A 71 13.19 5.00 -1.90
CA ILE A 71 11.93 4.33 -2.21
C ILE A 71 12.17 3.29 -3.29
N ILE A 72 11.80 2.03 -3.05
CA ILE A 72 12.01 0.92 -3.99
C ILE A 72 10.70 0.58 -4.67
N CYS A 73 10.54 1.00 -5.94
CA CYS A 73 9.38 0.78 -6.80
C CYS A 73 9.68 -0.26 -7.90
N LYS A 74 10.28 -1.38 -7.52
CA LYS A 74 10.63 -2.50 -8.42
C LYS A 74 9.64 -3.66 -8.31
N ASN A 75 9.69 -4.62 -9.24
CA ASN A 75 9.02 -5.91 -9.11
C ASN A 75 9.60 -6.72 -7.93
N ASN A 76 8.89 -7.74 -7.46
CA ASN A 76 9.24 -8.45 -6.24
C ASN A 76 10.63 -9.07 -6.27
N THR A 77 11.01 -9.77 -7.33
CA THR A 77 12.33 -10.39 -7.49
C THR A 77 13.46 -9.36 -7.40
N SER A 78 13.29 -8.19 -8.03
CA SER A 78 14.30 -7.13 -8.03
C SER A 78 14.35 -6.35 -6.71
N LYS A 79 13.22 -6.22 -5.97
CA LYS A 79 13.20 -5.54 -4.67
C LYS A 79 14.21 -6.14 -3.69
N PHE A 80 14.25 -7.48 -3.58
CA PHE A 80 15.14 -8.17 -2.64
C PHE A 80 16.62 -8.01 -2.98
N LYS A 81 16.97 -7.93 -4.26
CA LYS A 81 18.35 -7.64 -4.68
C LYS A 81 18.83 -6.28 -4.17
N TYR A 82 17.97 -5.25 -4.28
CA TYR A 82 18.27 -3.92 -3.76
C TYR A 82 18.28 -3.89 -2.24
N PHE A 83 17.31 -4.53 -1.60
CA PHE A 83 17.23 -4.62 -0.15
C PHE A 83 18.53 -5.12 0.48
N LYS A 84 19.09 -6.23 -0.01
CA LYS A 84 20.37 -6.76 0.47
C LYS A 84 21.51 -5.74 0.39
N LYS A 85 21.52 -4.90 -0.66
CA LYS A 85 22.57 -3.89 -0.89
C LYS A 85 22.47 -2.68 0.04
N ILE A 86 21.24 -2.30 0.44
CA ILE A 86 20.99 -1.03 1.16
C ILE A 86 20.63 -1.21 2.63
N LYS A 87 20.56 -2.45 3.14
CA LYS A 87 20.14 -2.76 4.53
C LYS A 87 20.98 -2.11 5.62
N HIS A 88 22.19 -1.65 5.29
CA HIS A 88 23.12 -1.01 6.23
C HIS A 88 23.06 0.53 6.21
N LEU A 89 22.20 1.11 5.35
CA LEU A 89 22.11 2.55 5.23
C LEU A 89 21.32 3.13 6.42
N LYS A 90 21.71 4.33 6.85
CA LYS A 90 20.97 5.12 7.84
C LYS A 90 19.72 5.80 7.25
N SER A 91 19.57 5.80 5.92
CA SER A 91 18.41 6.35 5.21
C SER A 91 17.12 5.68 5.62
N LEU A 92 16.01 6.41 5.59
CA LEU A 92 14.67 5.80 5.61
C LEU A 92 14.45 5.05 4.30
N ILE A 93 13.99 3.82 4.36
CA ILE A 93 13.81 2.97 3.19
C ILE A 93 12.36 2.52 3.12
N VAL A 94 11.67 2.92 2.06
CA VAL A 94 10.29 2.50 1.77
C VAL A 94 10.29 1.49 0.65
N ILE A 95 9.63 0.36 0.86
CA ILE A 95 9.49 -0.69 -0.15
C ILE A 95 8.03 -0.71 -0.61
N GLU A 96 7.82 -0.55 -1.92
CA GLU A 96 6.48 -0.66 -2.50
C GLU A 96 5.91 -2.07 -2.36
N LYS A 97 4.62 -2.11 -2.03
CA LYS A 97 3.83 -3.36 -1.95
C LYS A 97 3.58 -3.94 -3.38
N PRO A 98 3.16 -5.21 -3.50
CA PRO A 98 3.11 -6.23 -2.47
C PRO A 98 4.51 -6.71 -2.08
N LEU A 99 4.63 -7.25 -0.86
CA LEU A 99 5.84 -7.91 -0.42
C LEU A 99 5.64 -9.42 -0.52
N ILE A 100 6.26 -10.07 -1.51
CA ILE A 100 6.28 -11.54 -1.57
C ILE A 100 7.51 -12.03 -0.84
N ILE A 101 7.26 -12.67 0.29
CA ILE A 101 8.30 -13.20 1.15
C ILE A 101 8.30 -14.72 0.97
N LYS A 102 9.04 -15.20 -0.02
CA LYS A 102 9.12 -16.65 -0.32
C LYS A 102 9.94 -17.39 0.73
N ASP A 103 11.05 -16.78 1.22
CA ASP A 103 12.01 -17.44 2.11
C ASP A 103 12.51 -16.50 3.21
N ASN A 104 12.89 -17.07 4.37
CA ASN A 104 13.56 -16.35 5.45
C ASN A 104 12.79 -15.17 6.09
N LEU A 105 11.49 -15.33 6.34
CA LEU A 105 10.66 -14.33 7.02
C LEU A 105 11.31 -13.81 8.31
N LYS A 106 11.89 -14.70 9.15
CA LYS A 106 12.57 -14.32 10.40
C LYS A 106 13.70 -13.31 10.16
N LYS A 107 14.53 -13.57 9.14
CA LYS A 107 15.65 -12.69 8.78
C LYS A 107 15.15 -11.36 8.23
N PHE A 108 14.10 -11.38 7.43
CA PHE A 108 13.47 -10.19 6.87
C PHE A 108 12.86 -9.31 7.97
N LEU A 109 12.10 -9.90 8.89
CA LEU A 109 11.53 -9.20 10.05
C LEU A 109 12.61 -8.57 10.93
N LEU A 110 13.75 -9.25 11.11
CA LEU A 110 14.87 -8.71 11.89
C LEU A 110 15.41 -7.42 11.27
N TYR A 111 15.55 -7.35 9.95
CA TYR A 111 15.96 -6.12 9.27
C TYR A 111 14.92 -5.00 9.44
N PHE A 112 13.64 -5.30 9.34
CA PHE A 112 12.58 -4.32 9.59
C PHE A 112 12.54 -3.86 11.04
N LYS A 113 12.76 -4.75 12.01
CA LYS A 113 12.82 -4.37 13.44
C LYS A 113 13.99 -3.43 13.74
N LYS A 114 15.17 -3.77 13.27
CA LYS A 114 16.42 -3.07 13.60
C LYS A 114 16.73 -1.87 12.70
N GLY A 115 16.23 -1.88 11.47
CA GLY A 115 16.54 -0.88 10.45
C GLY A 115 15.44 0.18 10.25
N ASN A 116 15.72 1.13 9.38
CA ASN A 116 14.80 2.20 8.98
C ASN A 116 13.94 1.80 7.77
N PHE A 117 13.38 0.59 7.82
CA PHE A 117 12.60 0.00 6.71
C PHE A 117 11.11 0.13 6.96
N PHE A 118 10.37 0.45 5.90
CA PHE A 118 8.92 0.65 5.89
C PHE A 118 8.31 0.03 4.63
N VAL A 119 7.06 -0.40 4.74
CA VAL A 119 6.23 -0.79 3.60
C VAL A 119 5.41 0.41 3.16
N SER A 120 5.21 0.58 1.87
CA SER A 120 4.31 1.62 1.34
C SER A 120 2.86 1.24 1.63
N LEU A 121 2.24 1.93 2.58
CA LEU A 121 0.87 1.74 3.03
C LEU A 121 0.09 3.07 3.01
N PRO A 122 -0.19 3.66 1.83
CA PRO A 122 -0.81 4.99 1.75
C PRO A 122 -2.16 5.08 2.45
N TRP A 123 -2.97 4.02 2.42
CA TRP A 123 -4.29 3.98 3.06
C TRP A 123 -4.24 4.01 4.60
N PHE A 124 -3.08 3.72 5.19
CA PHE A 124 -2.85 3.92 6.63
C PHE A 124 -3.06 5.38 7.04
N PHE A 125 -2.84 6.33 6.14
CA PHE A 125 -2.96 7.77 6.36
C PHE A 125 -4.34 8.33 6.02
N GLU A 126 -5.30 7.49 5.62
CA GLU A 126 -6.68 7.89 5.33
C GLU A 126 -7.54 7.90 6.61
N LYS A 127 -7.39 8.97 7.39
CA LYS A 127 -8.02 9.07 8.72
C LYS A 127 -9.55 9.09 8.68
N LYS A 128 -10.16 9.71 7.65
CA LYS A 128 -11.62 9.86 7.57
C LYS A 128 -12.31 8.52 7.45
N ILE A 129 -11.86 7.68 6.52
CA ILE A 129 -12.39 6.33 6.33
C ILE A 129 -12.10 5.44 7.53
N LYS A 130 -10.91 5.50 8.11
CA LYS A 130 -10.57 4.72 9.31
C LYS A 130 -11.52 5.04 10.46
N LYS A 131 -11.87 6.32 10.69
CA LYS A 131 -12.85 6.71 11.71
C LYS A 131 -14.24 6.08 11.44
N ILE A 132 -14.66 5.99 10.18
CA ILE A 132 -15.92 5.35 9.80
C ILE A 132 -15.87 3.86 10.09
N PHE A 133 -14.80 3.17 9.69
CA PHE A 133 -14.59 1.77 10.01
C PHE A 133 -14.63 1.52 11.51
N TYR A 134 -13.94 2.34 12.29
CA TYR A 134 -13.99 2.28 13.74
C TYR A 134 -15.42 2.35 14.27
N ASN A 135 -16.21 3.33 13.88
CA ASN A 135 -17.58 3.49 14.32
C ASN A 135 -18.46 2.31 13.90
N LEU A 136 -18.34 1.80 12.68
CA LEU A 136 -19.11 0.67 12.20
C LEU A 136 -18.76 -0.61 12.97
N ILE A 137 -17.49 -0.91 13.12
CA ILE A 137 -17.03 -2.15 13.77
C ILE A 137 -17.36 -2.13 15.25
N TYR A 138 -17.15 -1.04 15.95
CA TYR A 138 -17.18 -1.00 17.40
C TYR A 138 -18.45 -0.46 17.99
N VAL A 139 -18.99 0.60 17.43
CA VAL A 139 -20.23 1.20 17.94
C VAL A 139 -21.44 0.41 17.42
N LYS A 140 -21.42 0.03 16.14
CA LYS A 140 -22.52 -0.74 15.53
C LYS A 140 -22.36 -2.25 15.67
N LYS A 141 -21.20 -2.74 16.17
CA LYS A 141 -20.87 -4.15 16.41
C LYS A 141 -21.17 -5.03 15.19
N ILE A 142 -20.64 -4.66 14.03
CA ILE A 142 -20.74 -5.48 12.82
C ILE A 142 -19.92 -6.77 13.00
N ASP A 143 -20.36 -7.85 12.37
CA ASP A 143 -19.74 -9.18 12.44
C ASP A 143 -19.16 -9.65 11.10
N ARG A 144 -19.55 -8.99 9.99
CA ARG A 144 -19.01 -9.33 8.66
C ARG A 144 -18.79 -8.10 7.80
N ILE A 145 -17.69 -8.13 7.01
CA ILE A 145 -17.33 -7.11 6.03
C ILE A 145 -17.02 -7.79 4.70
N ASN A 146 -17.71 -7.38 3.66
CA ASN A 146 -17.43 -7.84 2.29
C ASN A 146 -16.72 -6.74 1.52
N PHE A 147 -15.53 -7.03 0.99
CA PHE A 147 -14.78 -6.17 0.10
C PHE A 147 -14.93 -6.64 -1.34
N PHE A 148 -15.34 -5.74 -2.21
CA PHE A 148 -15.35 -5.93 -3.66
C PHE A 148 -14.35 -4.96 -4.27
N TRP A 149 -13.23 -5.47 -4.77
CA TRP A 149 -12.15 -4.65 -5.27
C TRP A 149 -11.77 -5.05 -6.70
N PHE A 150 -12.40 -4.39 -7.65
CA PHE A 150 -12.24 -4.67 -9.06
C PHE A 150 -11.53 -3.51 -9.77
N ASP A 151 -10.41 -3.81 -10.42
CA ASP A 151 -9.67 -2.84 -11.23
C ASP A 151 -9.74 -3.20 -12.71
N LYS A 152 -9.86 -2.16 -13.56
CA LYS A 152 -9.90 -2.31 -15.00
C LYS A 152 -8.57 -2.85 -15.54
N ILE A 153 -8.65 -3.77 -16.51
CA ILE A 153 -7.48 -4.42 -17.13
C ILE A 153 -6.56 -3.43 -17.88
N ASN A 154 -7.13 -2.33 -18.38
CA ASN A 154 -6.46 -1.40 -19.29
C ASN A 154 -5.59 -0.36 -18.56
N LYS A 155 -4.99 0.54 -19.37
CA LYS A 155 -4.16 1.66 -18.93
C LYS A 155 -4.83 2.47 -17.81
N ARG A 156 -4.05 2.89 -16.83
CA ARG A 156 -4.44 3.87 -15.81
C ARG A 156 -3.44 5.02 -15.83
N HIS A 157 -3.93 6.23 -15.91
CA HIS A 157 -3.08 7.44 -16.05
C HIS A 157 -2.13 7.35 -17.25
N GLY A 158 -2.61 6.85 -18.40
CA GLY A 158 -1.80 6.75 -19.63
C GLY A 158 -0.78 5.60 -19.65
N ILE A 159 -0.50 4.95 -18.52
CA ILE A 159 0.53 3.91 -18.41
C ILE A 159 -0.11 2.52 -18.37
N LYS A 160 0.38 1.60 -19.23
CA LYS A 160 -0.06 0.20 -19.25
C LYS A 160 0.23 -0.45 -17.90
N LYS A 161 -0.81 -1.03 -17.28
CA LYS A 161 -0.63 -1.81 -16.05
C LYS A 161 0.15 -3.09 -16.37
N ARG A 162 1.25 -3.30 -15.70
CA ARG A 162 1.97 -4.58 -15.68
C ARG A 162 1.84 -5.16 -14.29
N PHE A 163 1.21 -6.32 -14.20
CA PHE A 163 1.15 -7.10 -12.97
C PHE A 163 2.33 -8.04 -12.94
N ASP A 164 2.85 -8.28 -11.75
CA ASP A 164 3.89 -9.27 -11.53
C ASP A 164 3.25 -10.65 -11.74
N LYS A 165 3.81 -11.48 -12.63
CA LYS A 165 3.24 -12.79 -12.97
C LYS A 165 3.23 -13.76 -11.79
N ASP A 166 4.14 -13.54 -10.85
CA ASP A 166 4.34 -14.39 -9.67
C ASP A 166 3.51 -13.93 -8.45
N THR A 167 2.54 -13.02 -8.66
CA THR A 167 1.78 -12.39 -7.57
C THR A 167 0.30 -12.46 -7.88
N TYR A 168 -0.48 -13.02 -6.97
CA TYR A 168 -1.93 -12.90 -7.02
C TYR A 168 -2.37 -11.46 -6.77
N TYR A 169 -3.48 -11.06 -7.38
CA TYR A 169 -3.98 -9.70 -7.21
C TYR A 169 -4.44 -9.43 -5.77
N VAL A 170 -4.98 -10.44 -5.10
CA VAL A 170 -5.35 -10.39 -3.68
C VAL A 170 -4.17 -9.99 -2.78
N GLU A 171 -2.97 -10.44 -3.08
CA GLU A 171 -1.76 -10.09 -2.32
C GLU A 171 -1.42 -8.59 -2.41
N ASP A 172 -1.72 -7.96 -3.55
CA ASP A 172 -1.59 -6.49 -3.73
C ASP A 172 -2.69 -5.73 -2.99
N ILE A 173 -3.93 -6.21 -3.06
CA ILE A 173 -5.09 -5.55 -2.46
C ILE A 173 -5.13 -5.72 -0.95
N PHE A 174 -4.69 -6.84 -0.42
CA PHE A 174 -4.65 -7.10 1.02
C PHE A 174 -3.93 -5.99 1.80
N SER A 175 -2.84 -5.45 1.26
CA SER A 175 -2.13 -4.31 1.89
C SER A 175 -2.99 -3.06 2.06
N HIS A 176 -3.95 -2.82 1.15
CA HIS A 176 -4.90 -1.72 1.26
C HIS A 176 -5.93 -1.99 2.35
N ILE A 177 -6.50 -3.20 2.37
CA ILE A 177 -7.49 -3.62 3.36
C ILE A 177 -6.87 -3.61 4.76
N PHE A 178 -5.70 -4.21 4.91
CA PHE A 178 -4.92 -4.17 6.15
C PHE A 178 -4.75 -2.73 6.65
N SER A 179 -4.37 -1.81 5.78
CA SER A 179 -4.14 -0.41 6.14
C SER A 179 -5.41 0.28 6.66
N LEU A 180 -6.59 -0.07 6.14
CA LEU A 180 -7.87 0.46 6.61
C LEU A 180 -8.28 -0.10 7.97
N LEU A 181 -7.96 -1.36 8.22
CA LEU A 181 -8.34 -2.08 9.45
C LEU A 181 -7.32 -1.89 10.58
N TYR A 182 -6.10 -1.44 10.28
CA TYR A 182 -4.92 -1.50 11.16
C TYR A 182 -5.11 -0.97 12.59
N GLU A 183 -5.89 0.07 12.83
CA GLU A 183 -6.02 0.65 14.19
C GLU A 183 -6.37 -0.38 15.25
N LYS A 184 -6.88 -1.54 14.84
CA LYS A 184 -7.26 -2.63 15.73
C LYS A 184 -6.44 -3.92 15.61
N PHE A 185 -5.89 -4.21 14.43
CA PHE A 185 -4.97 -5.35 14.29
C PHE A 185 -3.82 -5.31 15.31
N TYR A 186 -3.55 -4.12 15.85
CA TYR A 186 -2.48 -3.93 16.81
C TYR A 186 -2.77 -4.54 18.20
N LYS A 187 -4.04 -4.62 18.62
CA LYS A 187 -4.40 -5.14 19.94
C LYS A 187 -4.62 -6.66 19.96
N TYR A 188 -4.89 -7.28 18.82
CA TYR A 188 -5.32 -8.66 18.74
C TYR A 188 -4.56 -9.42 17.65
N ASN A 189 -3.81 -10.43 18.04
CA ASN A 189 -2.98 -11.24 17.14
C ASN A 189 -3.76 -12.33 16.38
N ASN A 190 -5.07 -12.29 16.38
CA ASN A 190 -5.92 -13.39 15.90
C ASN A 190 -6.49 -13.14 14.51
N THR A 191 -5.62 -12.98 13.50
CA THR A 191 -6.05 -13.07 12.10
C THR A 191 -5.88 -14.51 11.63
N ILE A 192 -6.97 -15.14 11.27
CA ILE A 192 -6.99 -16.52 10.75
C ILE A 192 -7.46 -16.45 9.30
N PHE A 193 -6.57 -16.77 8.37
CA PHE A 193 -6.94 -16.95 6.97
C PHE A 193 -7.63 -18.31 6.82
N SER A 194 -8.85 -18.31 6.31
CA SER A 194 -9.71 -19.49 6.22
C SER A 194 -9.62 -20.15 4.86
N SER A 195 -9.74 -19.38 3.78
CA SER A 195 -9.74 -19.92 2.42
C SER A 195 -9.23 -18.93 1.38
N PHE A 196 -8.71 -19.47 0.30
CA PHE A 196 -8.39 -18.73 -0.92
C PHE A 196 -8.80 -19.58 -2.12
N ASP A 197 -9.55 -19.00 -3.06
CA ASP A 197 -9.92 -19.65 -4.31
C ASP A 197 -9.93 -18.66 -5.49
N ILE A 198 -10.00 -19.23 -6.71
CA ILE A 198 -10.14 -18.44 -7.94
C ILE A 198 -11.30 -19.00 -8.75
N LYS A 199 -12.36 -18.21 -8.90
CA LYS A 199 -13.52 -18.56 -9.70
C LYS A 199 -13.75 -17.52 -10.80
N LYS A 200 -13.82 -17.93 -12.06
CA LYS A 200 -14.10 -17.05 -13.22
C LYS A 200 -13.22 -15.78 -13.27
N LYS A 201 -11.92 -15.91 -13.00
CA LYS A 201 -10.94 -14.80 -12.92
C LYS A 201 -11.13 -13.86 -11.72
N ILE A 202 -11.94 -14.21 -10.75
CA ILE A 202 -12.12 -13.51 -9.50
C ILE A 202 -11.36 -14.27 -8.42
N GLU A 203 -10.48 -13.59 -7.72
CA GLU A 203 -9.77 -14.10 -6.56
C GLU A 203 -10.61 -13.81 -5.33
N ASN A 204 -10.89 -14.85 -4.53
CA ASN A 204 -11.65 -14.77 -3.30
C ASN A 204 -10.74 -15.13 -2.13
N LEU A 205 -10.75 -14.32 -1.10
CA LEU A 205 -10.03 -14.55 0.15
C LEU A 205 -10.99 -14.38 1.32
N GLU A 206 -11.07 -15.40 2.16
CA GLU A 206 -11.81 -15.33 3.42
C GLU A 206 -10.84 -15.36 4.59
N PHE A 207 -11.06 -14.49 5.57
CA PHE A 207 -10.31 -14.49 6.80
C PHE A 207 -11.15 -13.90 7.94
N THR A 208 -10.86 -14.33 9.15
CA THR A 208 -11.48 -13.78 10.35
C THR A 208 -10.52 -12.82 11.01
N PHE A 209 -11.07 -11.72 11.44
CA PHE A 209 -10.37 -10.68 12.13
C PHE A 209 -11.16 -10.25 13.35
N ASP A 210 -10.63 -10.52 14.54
CA ASP A 210 -11.22 -10.09 15.80
C ASP A 210 -12.73 -10.42 15.90
N ASN A 211 -13.12 -11.66 15.55
CA ASN A 211 -14.49 -12.15 15.41
C ASN A 211 -15.30 -11.49 14.27
N VAL A 212 -14.71 -10.64 13.45
CA VAL A 212 -15.34 -10.12 12.25
C VAL A 212 -14.91 -10.97 11.05
N LYS A 213 -15.87 -11.61 10.40
CA LYS A 213 -15.62 -12.34 9.16
C LYS A 213 -15.37 -11.34 8.02
N ILE A 214 -14.31 -11.55 7.24
CA ILE A 214 -13.96 -10.71 6.10
C ILE A 214 -13.92 -11.55 4.86
N ASP A 215 -14.72 -11.15 3.87
CA ASP A 215 -14.76 -11.74 2.54
C ASP A 215 -14.21 -10.73 1.54
N LEU A 216 -13.11 -11.03 0.90
CA LEU A 216 -12.51 -10.21 -0.15
C LEU A 216 -12.69 -10.87 -1.51
N LYS A 217 -13.39 -10.20 -2.41
CA LYS A 217 -13.47 -10.55 -3.83
C LYS A 217 -12.75 -9.52 -4.66
N CYS A 218 -11.73 -9.93 -5.41
CA CYS A 218 -10.95 -8.98 -6.19
C CYS A 218 -10.58 -9.55 -7.57
N SER A 219 -10.38 -8.65 -8.52
CA SER A 219 -9.88 -8.99 -9.86
C SER A 219 -9.30 -7.75 -10.54
N ASN A 220 -8.26 -7.95 -11.30
CA ASN A 220 -7.70 -6.94 -12.20
C ASN A 220 -8.03 -7.24 -13.67
N LYS A 221 -8.90 -8.22 -13.93
CA LYS A 221 -9.27 -8.72 -15.27
C LYS A 221 -10.71 -8.36 -15.65
N VAL A 222 -11.25 -7.28 -15.10
CA VAL A 222 -12.62 -6.83 -15.37
C VAL A 222 -12.66 -5.59 -16.27
N ASN A 223 -13.79 -5.38 -16.95
CA ASN A 223 -13.95 -4.24 -17.84
C ASN A 223 -14.30 -2.93 -17.12
N LYS A 224 -14.90 -3.02 -15.92
CA LYS A 224 -15.33 -1.85 -15.14
C LYS A 224 -14.66 -1.84 -13.78
N ARG A 225 -14.16 -0.66 -13.38
CA ARG A 225 -13.61 -0.45 -12.05
C ARG A 225 -14.74 -0.34 -11.04
N CYS A 226 -14.64 -1.08 -9.94
CA CYS A 226 -15.59 -1.04 -8.84
C CYS A 226 -14.86 -1.32 -7.52
N LYS A 227 -15.08 -0.47 -6.52
CA LYS A 227 -14.55 -0.67 -5.17
C LYS A 227 -15.66 -0.38 -4.19
N ILE A 228 -16.18 -1.46 -3.58
CA ILE A 228 -17.31 -1.39 -2.65
C ILE A 228 -16.94 -2.17 -1.39
N ILE A 229 -17.31 -1.63 -0.24
CA ILE A 229 -17.16 -2.26 1.06
C ILE A 229 -18.55 -2.29 1.70
N VAL A 230 -19.00 -3.49 2.08
CA VAL A 230 -20.33 -3.70 2.65
C VAL A 230 -20.17 -4.26 4.05
N PHE A 231 -20.89 -3.68 4.98
CA PHE A 231 -20.87 -4.03 6.40
C PHE A 231 -22.20 -4.69 6.81
N PHE A 232 -22.11 -5.79 7.54
CA PHE A 232 -23.25 -6.58 7.98
C PHE A 232 -23.27 -6.77 9.50
N LYS A 233 -24.49 -6.96 10.05
CA LYS A 233 -24.72 -7.47 11.39
C LYS A 233 -25.74 -8.62 11.27
N GLY A 234 -25.26 -9.85 11.49
CA GLY A 234 -25.98 -11.03 11.05
C GLY A 234 -26.19 -10.98 9.53
N GLU A 235 -27.41 -11.22 9.09
CA GLU A 235 -27.74 -11.15 7.65
C GLU A 235 -28.07 -9.73 7.16
N LYS A 236 -28.27 -8.78 8.08
CA LYS A 236 -28.69 -7.42 7.74
C LYS A 236 -27.52 -6.57 7.24
N LYS A 237 -27.69 -5.96 6.10
CA LYS A 237 -26.78 -4.95 5.54
C LYS A 237 -26.93 -3.64 6.33
N ILE A 238 -25.85 -3.21 6.98
CA ILE A 238 -25.84 -2.01 7.83
C ILE A 238 -25.36 -0.79 7.05
N SER A 239 -24.25 -0.90 6.32
CA SER A 239 -23.66 0.21 5.60
C SER A 239 -22.92 -0.25 4.34
N GLU A 240 -22.76 0.67 3.41
CA GLU A 240 -21.98 0.46 2.18
C GLU A 240 -21.10 1.67 1.93
N ILE A 241 -19.85 1.44 1.56
CA ILE A 241 -18.91 2.48 1.15
C ILE A 241 -18.50 2.20 -0.29
N LYS A 242 -18.81 3.11 -1.21
CA LYS A 242 -18.25 3.11 -2.57
C LYS A 242 -17.05 4.04 -2.61
N ILE A 243 -15.93 3.52 -3.11
CA ILE A 243 -14.67 4.26 -3.22
C ILE A 243 -14.46 4.67 -4.66
N ASN A 244 -14.33 5.96 -4.90
CA ASN A 244 -13.84 6.49 -6.17
C ASN A 244 -12.60 7.38 -5.98
N ASP A 245 -12.13 8.00 -7.05
CA ASP A 245 -10.88 8.77 -7.00
C ASP A 245 -11.05 10.13 -6.27
N LYS A 246 -12.27 10.65 -6.18
CA LYS A 246 -12.56 11.99 -5.64
C LYS A 246 -13.22 11.96 -4.26
N TYR A 247 -14.07 10.97 -4.01
CA TYR A 247 -14.84 10.87 -2.78
C TYR A 247 -15.16 9.42 -2.38
N PHE A 248 -15.58 9.26 -1.14
CA PHE A 248 -16.20 8.07 -0.59
C PHE A 248 -17.70 8.33 -0.48
N LEU A 249 -18.52 7.54 -1.15
CA LEU A 249 -19.96 7.57 -1.01
C LEU A 249 -20.38 6.54 0.04
N ILE A 250 -20.93 7.00 1.15
CA ILE A 250 -21.38 6.17 2.28
C ILE A 250 -22.88 6.13 2.28
N LYS A 251 -23.44 4.92 2.28
CA LYS A 251 -24.88 4.67 2.43
C LYS A 251 -25.11 3.94 3.74
N ASP A 252 -25.93 4.50 4.63
CA ASP A 252 -26.44 3.87 5.83
C ASP A 252 -27.81 3.27 5.52
N TYR A 253 -27.98 1.96 5.70
CA TYR A 253 -29.23 1.27 5.35
C TYR A 253 -30.32 1.44 6.41
N LYS A 254 -29.95 1.71 7.68
CA LYS A 254 -30.90 1.95 8.76
C LYS A 254 -31.59 3.31 8.62
N THR A 255 -30.77 4.36 8.38
CA THR A 255 -31.28 5.73 8.28
C THR A 255 -31.61 6.15 6.85
N LYS A 256 -31.31 5.30 5.85
CA LYS A 256 -31.39 5.60 4.40
C LYS A 256 -30.55 6.81 3.96
N MET A 257 -29.72 7.35 4.86
CA MET A 257 -28.86 8.51 4.59
C MET A 257 -27.72 8.17 3.64
N ARG A 258 -27.41 9.12 2.75
CA ARG A 258 -26.20 9.08 1.90
C ARG A 258 -25.32 10.26 2.26
N ARG A 259 -24.01 10.01 2.37
CA ARG A 259 -23.00 11.04 2.63
C ARG A 259 -21.84 10.89 1.67
N GLU A 260 -21.36 12.00 1.17
CA GLU A 260 -20.11 12.09 0.42
C GLU A 260 -19.00 12.65 1.31
N ILE A 261 -17.86 11.98 1.31
CA ILE A 261 -16.66 12.44 2.01
C ILE A 261 -15.56 12.56 0.98
N ALA A 262 -14.98 13.75 0.84
CA ALA A 262 -13.88 13.97 -0.07
C ALA A 262 -12.73 13.01 0.23
N ASN A 263 -12.29 12.28 -0.80
CA ASN A 263 -11.11 11.46 -0.73
C ASN A 263 -9.89 12.37 -0.80
N ASP A 264 -9.14 12.42 0.28
CA ASP A 264 -7.85 13.08 0.28
C ASP A 264 -6.90 12.28 -0.62
N SER A 265 -6.89 12.59 -1.91
CA SER A 265 -6.14 11.86 -2.95
C SER A 265 -4.61 11.79 -2.70
N ASN A 266 -4.11 12.49 -1.68
CA ASN A 266 -2.69 12.66 -1.38
C ASN A 266 -2.16 11.79 -0.22
N ASN A 267 -2.75 10.62 0.01
CA ASN A 267 -2.30 9.72 1.08
C ASN A 267 -0.84 9.28 0.93
N LEU A 268 -0.34 9.18 -0.30
CA LEU A 268 1.07 8.91 -0.57
C LEU A 268 1.96 10.08 -0.13
N ILE A 269 1.56 11.31 -0.40
CA ILE A 269 2.25 12.53 0.09
C ILE A 269 2.22 12.57 1.63
N LYS A 270 1.08 12.26 2.25
CA LYS A 270 0.96 12.22 3.73
C LYS A 270 1.94 11.21 4.32
N GLN A 271 2.05 10.02 3.71
CA GLN A 271 3.03 9.00 4.11
C GLN A 271 4.46 9.55 4.10
N TYR A 272 4.88 10.17 3.00
CA TYR A 272 6.24 10.67 2.89
C TYR A 272 6.51 11.87 3.81
N LYS A 273 5.56 12.80 3.96
CA LYS A 273 5.66 13.89 4.94
C LYS A 273 5.81 13.33 6.36
N TYR A 274 5.03 12.31 6.70
CA TYR A 274 5.10 11.65 8.01
C TYR A 274 6.47 11.02 8.28
N LEU A 275 6.99 10.28 7.30
CA LEU A 275 8.30 9.65 7.40
C LEU A 275 9.43 10.68 7.53
N LEU A 276 9.41 11.74 6.73
CA LEU A 276 10.43 12.79 6.77
C LEU A 276 10.40 13.60 8.09
N ASN A 277 9.24 13.77 8.72
CA ASN A 277 9.12 14.47 10.00
C ASN A 277 9.55 13.66 11.23
N GLN A 278 9.74 12.36 11.11
CA GLN A 278 10.25 11.41 12.12
C GLN A 278 9.57 11.39 13.51
N LYS A 279 8.64 12.31 13.83
CA LYS A 279 8.10 12.49 15.19
C LYS A 279 7.27 11.32 15.75
N LYS A 280 6.72 10.42 14.92
CA LYS A 280 5.86 9.28 15.33
C LYS A 280 6.11 8.00 14.51
N ILE A 281 7.31 7.84 14.04
CA ILE A 281 7.68 6.77 13.09
C ILE A 281 7.43 5.36 13.64
N ASN A 282 7.44 5.20 14.96
CA ASN A 282 7.29 3.91 15.63
C ASN A 282 5.92 3.26 15.42
N GLU A 283 4.84 4.04 15.39
CA GLU A 283 3.50 3.50 15.12
C GLU A 283 3.41 2.94 13.69
N PHE A 284 3.88 3.70 12.72
CA PHE A 284 3.90 3.24 11.33
C PHE A 284 4.84 2.05 11.13
N LYS A 285 5.96 2.00 11.87
CA LYS A 285 6.86 0.84 11.88
C LYS A 285 6.19 -0.43 12.39
N LYS A 286 5.41 -0.32 13.47
CA LYS A 286 4.61 -1.44 13.98
C LYS A 286 3.60 -1.93 12.94
N ALA A 287 2.89 -1.02 12.25
CA ALA A 287 1.99 -1.36 11.16
C ALA A 287 2.71 -2.11 10.03
N CYS A 288 3.88 -1.64 9.62
CA CYS A 288 4.67 -2.31 8.61
C CYS A 288 5.10 -3.72 9.02
N LEU A 289 5.50 -3.93 10.28
CA LEU A 289 5.87 -5.24 10.79
C LEU A 289 4.70 -6.22 10.77
N GLN A 290 3.52 -5.79 11.22
CA GLN A 290 2.33 -6.63 11.17
C GLN A 290 1.88 -6.92 9.74
N GLN A 291 1.92 -5.92 8.86
CA GLN A 291 1.67 -6.14 7.43
C GLN A 291 2.56 -7.24 6.86
N ILE A 292 3.85 -7.25 7.20
CA ILE A 292 4.79 -8.26 6.73
C ILE A 292 4.41 -9.65 7.25
N LEU A 293 4.01 -9.76 8.51
CA LEU A 293 3.59 -11.04 9.10
C LEU A 293 2.35 -11.60 8.39
N PHE A 294 1.30 -10.79 8.25
CA PHE A 294 0.08 -11.23 7.58
C PHE A 294 0.28 -11.48 6.09
N GLN A 295 1.07 -10.65 5.42
CA GLN A 295 1.42 -10.88 4.01
C GLN A 295 2.14 -12.22 3.81
N SER A 296 3.01 -12.59 4.74
CA SER A 296 3.68 -13.90 4.69
C SER A 296 2.72 -15.07 4.88
N GLN A 297 1.72 -14.94 5.75
CA GLN A 297 0.69 -15.96 5.92
C GLN A 297 -0.17 -16.09 4.67
N LEU A 298 -0.59 -14.96 4.09
CA LEU A 298 -1.35 -14.93 2.84
C LEU A 298 -0.54 -15.55 1.68
N ASN A 299 0.75 -15.21 1.55
CA ASN A 299 1.61 -15.77 0.52
C ASN A 299 1.69 -17.29 0.61
N LYS A 300 1.78 -17.85 1.83
CA LYS A 300 1.76 -19.32 2.04
C LYS A 300 0.42 -19.94 1.64
N LEU A 301 -0.69 -19.30 1.97
CA LEU A 301 -2.02 -19.76 1.56
C LEU A 301 -2.15 -19.77 0.03
N CYS A 302 -1.75 -18.69 -0.63
CA CYS A 302 -1.78 -18.59 -2.09
C CYS A 302 -0.85 -19.61 -2.77
N GLN A 303 0.31 -19.93 -2.18
CA GLN A 303 1.23 -20.93 -2.71
C GLN A 303 0.65 -22.36 -2.66
N LYS A 304 -0.06 -22.71 -1.59
CA LYS A 304 -0.75 -24.02 -1.49
C LYS A 304 -1.80 -24.21 -2.59
N PHE A 305 -2.36 -23.14 -3.10
CA PHE A 305 -3.34 -23.17 -4.19
C PHE A 305 -2.68 -23.41 -5.57
N GLN A 306 -1.37 -23.20 -5.70
CA GLN A 306 -0.62 -23.45 -6.95
C GLN A 306 -0.14 -24.92 -7.09
N GLN A 307 -0.12 -25.67 -5.99
CA GLN A 307 0.18 -27.10 -5.96
C GLN A 307 -1.07 -27.94 -6.20
#